data_210e64768db5b6f7f1393281925d48dc
#
_entry.id   210e64768db5b6f7f1393281925d48dc
#
_cell.length_a   1.000
_cell.length_b   1.000
_cell.length_c   1.000
_cell.angle_alpha   90.00
_cell.angle_beta   90.00
_cell.angle_gamma   90.00
#
_symmetry.space_group_name_H-M   'P 1'
#
loop_
_entity.id
_entity.type
_entity.pdbx_description
1 polymer ?
#
loop_
_entity_poly.entity_id
_entity_poly.type
_entity_poly.pdbx_seq_one_letter_code
_entity_poly.pdbx_strand_id
1 'polypeptide(L)'
;MATIKDIAKQAQVSPATVSRVLNYDKTLSVSDETKQRIFEVAEELNYTKHQKKTLKKMPEILLIQWYNQQEELEDLYYLSIRMGIERKAKMLGVQLSVCQLSDFPIDNMTADGIIALGKFSKREMAIIQRIALPKLFVDFDSMSYQEHSLVVDFEFGVIQALDYLVANGHYSIGILSGQEKTKDNQEIIADSRLQAFHRWQSQQEHAIDVVELVADFTVDGGYQVIKEWLKQTGSKPSALFITSDAMAIGTLKALEEANISVPMDMSIIGFNDISVAKYLSPALTTIQVPTEWMGEQSVEELLALMTQEKTITKKTMFAPKLMIRESVRTLL
;
A
#
# COMPACT_ATOMS: atom_id res chain seq x y z
N MET A 1 -23.36 -7.02 44.99
CA MET A 1 -23.47 -7.58 43.64
C MET A 1 -23.80 -9.05 43.72
N ALA A 2 -24.82 -9.51 43.04
CA ALA A 2 -25.18 -10.92 43.02
C ALA A 2 -24.07 -11.76 42.37
N THR A 3 -23.86 -12.94 42.87
CA THR A 3 -22.86 -13.91 42.41
C THR A 3 -23.51 -15.16 41.81
N ILE A 4 -22.76 -15.94 41.06
CA ILE A 4 -23.24 -17.27 40.60
C ILE A 4 -23.71 -18.14 41.76
N LYS A 5 -23.12 -18.00 42.96
CA LYS A 5 -23.53 -18.73 44.15
C LYS A 5 -24.89 -18.28 44.65
N ASP A 6 -25.22 -17.01 44.56
CA ASP A 6 -26.53 -16.47 44.98
C ASP A 6 -27.64 -16.96 44.04
N ILE A 7 -27.38 -16.92 42.70
CA ILE A 7 -28.31 -17.49 41.73
C ILE A 7 -28.51 -19.00 41.95
N ALA A 8 -27.41 -19.73 42.18
CA ALA A 8 -27.47 -21.16 42.41
C ALA A 8 -28.32 -21.51 43.64
N LYS A 9 -28.20 -20.72 44.70
CA LYS A 9 -28.97 -20.91 45.94
C LYS A 9 -30.47 -20.63 45.70
N GLN A 10 -30.83 -19.56 45.01
CA GLN A 10 -32.21 -19.18 44.77
C GLN A 10 -32.87 -20.05 43.69
N ALA A 11 -32.15 -20.43 42.63
CA ALA A 11 -32.64 -21.35 41.62
C ALA A 11 -32.59 -22.84 42.03
N GLN A 12 -32.07 -23.17 43.22
CA GLN A 12 -31.91 -24.52 43.76
C GLN A 12 -31.14 -25.48 42.86
N VAL A 13 -30.04 -25.01 42.27
CA VAL A 13 -29.15 -25.78 41.40
C VAL A 13 -27.69 -25.61 41.81
N SER A 14 -26.80 -26.42 41.25
CA SER A 14 -25.37 -26.24 41.51
C SER A 14 -24.80 -24.94 40.84
N PRO A 15 -23.79 -24.30 41.45
CA PRO A 15 -23.09 -23.16 40.79
C PRO A 15 -22.52 -23.51 39.42
N ALA A 16 -22.11 -24.77 39.24
CA ALA A 16 -21.64 -25.27 37.94
C ALA A 16 -22.74 -25.28 36.88
N THR A 17 -23.98 -25.72 37.28
CA THR A 17 -25.17 -25.71 36.42
C THR A 17 -25.51 -24.27 36.00
N VAL A 18 -25.55 -23.31 36.94
CA VAL A 18 -25.81 -21.91 36.66
C VAL A 18 -24.75 -21.35 35.67
N SER A 19 -23.48 -21.61 35.94
CA SER A 19 -22.39 -21.16 35.07
C SER A 19 -22.52 -21.68 33.63
N ARG A 20 -22.84 -22.96 33.46
CA ARG A 20 -23.01 -23.58 32.14
C ARG A 20 -24.26 -23.08 31.40
N VAL A 21 -25.39 -22.91 32.10
CA VAL A 21 -26.63 -22.36 31.52
C VAL A 21 -26.40 -20.90 31.06
N LEU A 22 -25.84 -20.06 31.92
CA LEU A 22 -25.57 -18.66 31.58
C LEU A 22 -24.49 -18.50 30.50
N ASN A 23 -23.71 -19.56 30.22
CA ASN A 23 -22.75 -19.63 29.10
C ASN A 23 -23.32 -20.30 27.85
N TYR A 24 -24.61 -20.62 27.81
CA TYR A 24 -25.29 -21.30 26.71
C TYR A 24 -24.60 -22.61 26.27
N ASP A 25 -24.08 -23.38 27.24
CA ASP A 25 -23.40 -24.66 26.98
C ASP A 25 -24.36 -25.69 26.41
N LYS A 26 -24.22 -25.98 25.12
CA LYS A 26 -25.08 -26.92 24.38
C LYS A 26 -24.92 -28.39 24.81
N THR A 27 -23.86 -28.71 25.55
CA THR A 27 -23.59 -30.09 26.03
C THR A 27 -24.25 -30.37 27.38
N LEU A 28 -24.84 -29.35 27.99
CA LEU A 28 -25.51 -29.48 29.29
C LEU A 28 -26.94 -30.02 29.13
N SER A 29 -27.19 -31.18 29.64
CA SER A 29 -28.54 -31.78 29.71
C SER A 29 -29.27 -31.34 30.98
N VAL A 30 -30.07 -30.28 30.88
CA VAL A 30 -31.00 -29.78 31.90
C VAL A 30 -32.32 -29.43 31.22
N SER A 31 -33.44 -29.58 31.99
CA SER A 31 -34.76 -29.24 31.48
C SER A 31 -34.85 -27.74 31.14
N ASP A 32 -35.71 -27.41 30.18
CA ASP A 32 -35.92 -26.01 29.78
C ASP A 32 -36.56 -25.20 30.93
N GLU A 33 -37.36 -25.80 31.75
CA GLU A 33 -37.90 -25.20 32.97
C GLU A 33 -36.78 -24.79 33.96
N THR A 34 -35.75 -25.62 34.09
CA THR A 34 -34.59 -25.28 34.93
C THR A 34 -33.75 -24.17 34.33
N LYS A 35 -33.59 -24.14 33.02
CA LYS A 35 -32.91 -23.02 32.32
C LYS A 35 -33.65 -21.73 32.54
N GLN A 36 -34.97 -21.73 32.33
CA GLN A 36 -35.81 -20.54 32.47
C GLN A 36 -35.74 -19.99 33.90
N ARG A 37 -35.88 -20.84 34.92
CA ARG A 37 -35.75 -20.46 36.33
C ARG A 37 -34.39 -19.82 36.66
N ILE A 38 -33.29 -20.31 36.04
CA ILE A 38 -31.96 -19.73 36.25
C ILE A 38 -31.89 -18.33 35.64
N PHE A 39 -32.48 -18.11 34.45
CA PHE A 39 -32.51 -16.78 33.83
C PHE A 39 -33.40 -15.80 34.61
N GLU A 40 -34.57 -16.22 35.05
CA GLU A 40 -35.48 -15.38 35.87
C GLU A 40 -34.80 -14.93 37.18
N VAL A 41 -34.17 -15.84 37.90
CA VAL A 41 -33.43 -15.51 39.14
C VAL A 41 -32.24 -14.62 38.86
N ALA A 42 -31.54 -14.81 37.74
CA ALA A 42 -30.42 -13.95 37.37
C ALA A 42 -30.90 -12.51 37.06
N GLU A 43 -32.06 -12.35 36.44
CA GLU A 43 -32.70 -11.08 36.17
C GLU A 43 -33.19 -10.38 37.43
N GLU A 44 -33.91 -11.10 38.31
CA GLU A 44 -34.38 -10.59 39.63
C GLU A 44 -33.21 -10.08 40.49
N LEU A 45 -32.10 -10.79 40.48
CA LEU A 45 -30.91 -10.43 41.24
C LEU A 45 -30.05 -9.36 40.52
N ASN A 46 -30.49 -8.84 39.38
CA ASN A 46 -29.71 -7.93 38.53
C ASN A 46 -28.27 -8.45 38.32
N TYR A 47 -28.13 -9.76 38.06
CA TYR A 47 -26.85 -10.39 37.85
C TYR A 47 -26.29 -9.94 36.50
N THR A 48 -25.49 -8.91 36.51
CA THR A 48 -24.62 -8.61 35.36
C THR A 48 -23.44 -9.54 35.41
N LYS A 49 -23.41 -10.52 34.49
CA LYS A 49 -22.25 -11.36 34.31
C LYS A 49 -21.05 -10.40 34.20
N HIS A 50 -20.18 -10.40 35.20
CA HIS A 50 -18.85 -9.86 34.98
C HIS A 50 -18.23 -10.74 33.87
N GLN A 51 -18.52 -10.42 32.63
CA GLN A 51 -17.48 -10.60 31.63
C GLN A 51 -16.27 -9.87 32.27
N LYS A 52 -15.30 -10.64 32.77
CA LYS A 52 -13.95 -10.14 32.76
C LYS A 52 -13.82 -9.58 31.31
N LYS A 53 -13.97 -8.28 31.13
CA LYS A 53 -13.24 -7.59 30.08
C LYS A 53 -11.80 -7.91 30.46
N THR A 54 -11.27 -9.03 29.98
CA THR A 54 -9.93 -9.03 29.50
C THR A 54 -9.97 -7.81 28.61
N LEU A 55 -9.40 -6.70 29.05
CA LEU A 55 -9.04 -5.59 28.19
C LEU A 55 -8.37 -6.33 27.04
N LYS A 56 -9.09 -6.50 25.90
CA LYS A 56 -8.50 -7.06 24.70
C LYS A 56 -7.34 -6.14 24.47
N LYS A 57 -6.13 -6.62 24.72
CA LYS A 57 -4.91 -5.87 24.43
C LYS A 57 -5.14 -5.35 23.01
N MET A 58 -5.10 -4.05 22.83
CA MET A 58 -5.23 -3.47 21.49
C MET A 58 -4.12 -4.11 20.66
N PRO A 59 -4.43 -4.64 19.47
CA PRO A 59 -3.39 -5.20 18.61
C PRO A 59 -2.33 -4.13 18.35
N GLU A 60 -1.08 -4.49 18.41
CA GLU A 60 0.05 -3.62 18.10
C GLU A 60 0.68 -4.05 16.79
N ILE A 61 0.73 -3.14 15.81
CA ILE A 61 1.37 -3.35 14.50
C ILE A 61 2.64 -2.53 14.45
N LEU A 62 3.73 -3.16 14.03
CA LEU A 62 4.97 -2.47 13.68
C LEU A 62 5.00 -2.18 12.19
N LEU A 63 5.07 -0.90 11.83
CA LEU A 63 5.32 -0.44 10.48
C LEU A 63 6.83 -0.24 10.27
N ILE A 64 7.42 -1.08 9.43
CA ILE A 64 8.81 -0.94 8.98
C ILE A 64 8.80 -0.13 7.70
N GLN A 65 9.44 1.05 7.72
CA GLN A 65 9.57 1.92 6.56
C GLN A 65 10.94 1.75 5.91
N TRP A 66 10.93 1.61 4.59
CA TRP A 66 12.15 1.58 3.78
C TRP A 66 12.80 2.96 3.62
N TYR A 67 12.01 4.02 3.59
CA TYR A 67 12.42 5.40 3.33
C TYR A 67 12.46 6.24 4.62
N ASN A 68 13.23 7.34 4.59
CA ASN A 68 13.28 8.32 5.69
C ASN A 68 12.30 9.50 5.45
N GLN A 69 12.15 10.38 6.44
CA GLN A 69 11.22 11.50 6.36
C GLN A 69 11.53 12.48 5.22
N GLN A 70 12.79 12.71 4.87
CA GLN A 70 13.16 13.61 3.79
C GLN A 70 12.75 13.02 2.44
N GLU A 71 13.04 11.77 2.20
CA GLU A 71 12.66 11.04 0.98
C GLU A 71 11.14 10.98 0.82
N GLU A 72 10.40 10.85 1.93
CA GLU A 72 8.93 10.86 1.92
C GLU A 72 8.34 12.20 1.44
N LEU A 73 9.01 13.31 1.73
CA LEU A 73 8.59 14.63 1.25
C LEU A 73 8.96 14.89 -0.21
N GLU A 74 9.98 14.21 -0.72
CA GLU A 74 10.42 14.32 -2.12
C GLU A 74 9.53 13.54 -3.08
N ASP A 75 8.93 12.41 -2.62
CA ASP A 75 7.90 11.68 -3.36
C ASP A 75 6.73 11.31 -2.43
N LEU A 76 5.57 11.92 -2.67
CA LEU A 76 4.35 11.75 -1.88
C LEU A 76 3.69 10.37 -2.00
N TYR A 77 4.23 9.46 -2.81
CA TYR A 77 3.70 8.12 -3.03
C TYR A 77 3.65 7.30 -1.73
N TYR A 78 4.79 7.16 -1.06
CA TYR A 78 4.86 6.41 0.20
C TYR A 78 4.16 7.11 1.36
N LEU A 79 4.20 8.45 1.40
CA LEU A 79 3.44 9.24 2.36
C LEU A 79 1.95 8.90 2.30
N SER A 80 1.39 8.80 1.09
CA SER A 80 -0.03 8.50 0.89
C SER A 80 -0.40 7.09 1.38
N ILE A 81 0.45 6.09 1.12
CA ILE A 81 0.25 4.71 1.63
C ILE A 81 0.29 4.71 3.17
N ARG A 82 1.30 5.36 3.78
CA ARG A 82 1.44 5.47 5.23
C ARG A 82 0.23 6.15 5.88
N MET A 83 -0.26 7.25 5.31
CA MET A 83 -1.47 7.92 5.81
C MET A 83 -2.69 6.98 5.80
N GLY A 84 -2.83 6.13 4.78
CA GLY A 84 -3.86 5.09 4.73
C GLY A 84 -3.71 4.09 5.89
N ILE A 85 -2.48 3.61 6.15
CA ILE A 85 -2.17 2.71 7.27
C ILE A 85 -2.55 3.37 8.61
N GLU A 86 -2.08 4.59 8.86
CA GLU A 86 -2.33 5.32 10.11
C GLU A 86 -3.81 5.58 10.35
N ARG A 87 -4.53 6.02 9.30
CA ARG A 87 -5.97 6.26 9.34
C ARG A 87 -6.74 5.00 9.73
N LYS A 88 -6.43 3.86 9.06
CA LYS A 88 -7.11 2.60 9.30
C LYS A 88 -6.78 2.01 10.67
N ALA A 89 -5.52 2.04 11.08
CA ALA A 89 -5.10 1.61 12.41
C ALA A 89 -5.86 2.39 13.50
N LYS A 90 -5.94 3.71 13.37
CA LYS A 90 -6.72 4.57 14.29
C LYS A 90 -8.21 4.21 14.31
N MET A 91 -8.82 3.98 13.14
CA MET A 91 -10.25 3.61 13.04
C MET A 91 -10.55 2.27 13.73
N LEU A 92 -9.63 1.31 13.64
CA LEU A 92 -9.80 -0.04 14.21
C LEU A 92 -9.28 -0.16 15.65
N GLY A 93 -8.75 0.93 16.24
CA GLY A 93 -8.18 0.91 17.58
C GLY A 93 -6.92 0.05 17.67
N VAL A 94 -6.11 0.04 16.62
CA VAL A 94 -4.81 -0.64 16.55
C VAL A 94 -3.73 0.34 16.96
N GLN A 95 -2.83 -0.10 17.83
CA GLN A 95 -1.62 0.66 18.16
C GLN A 95 -0.61 0.49 17.02
N LEU A 96 -0.09 1.60 16.49
CA LEU A 96 0.90 1.60 15.42
C LEU A 96 2.22 2.15 15.95
N SER A 97 3.28 1.34 15.85
CA SER A 97 4.66 1.74 16.09
C SER A 97 5.37 1.81 14.75
N VAL A 98 6.19 2.85 14.53
CA VAL A 98 6.88 3.07 13.24
C VAL A 98 8.39 3.04 13.48
N CYS A 99 9.12 2.32 12.65
CA CYS A 99 10.58 2.32 12.65
C CYS A 99 11.14 2.26 11.22
N GLN A 100 12.39 2.69 11.08
CA GLN A 100 13.18 2.36 9.90
C GLN A 100 13.86 1.00 10.10
N LEU A 101 14.16 0.31 9.00
CA LEU A 101 14.81 -1.00 9.10
C LEU A 101 16.21 -0.92 9.77
N SER A 102 16.93 0.20 9.61
CA SER A 102 18.20 0.47 10.29
C SER A 102 18.09 0.48 11.81
N ASP A 103 16.93 0.89 12.34
CA ASP A 103 16.67 1.09 13.76
C ASP A 103 15.82 -0.02 14.37
N PHE A 104 15.77 -1.16 13.67
CA PHE A 104 14.85 -2.23 13.98
C PHE A 104 15.21 -2.94 15.31
N PRO A 105 14.32 -2.92 16.33
CA PRO A 105 14.57 -3.49 17.65
C PRO A 105 14.35 -5.01 17.65
N ILE A 106 15.30 -5.80 17.14
CA ILE A 106 15.14 -7.27 17.02
C ILE A 106 14.85 -7.94 18.37
N ASP A 107 15.44 -7.46 19.47
CA ASP A 107 15.41 -8.15 20.77
C ASP A 107 14.30 -7.74 21.74
N ASN A 108 13.55 -6.64 21.48
CA ASN A 108 12.56 -6.08 22.42
C ASN A 108 11.23 -5.74 21.75
N MET A 109 10.76 -6.56 20.82
CA MET A 109 9.56 -6.27 20.06
C MET A 109 8.30 -6.67 20.82
N THR A 110 7.36 -5.73 20.97
CA THR A 110 6.06 -5.94 21.61
C THR A 110 4.92 -6.12 20.59
N ALA A 111 5.21 -5.92 19.30
CA ALA A 111 4.22 -5.98 18.23
C ALA A 111 3.62 -7.38 18.05
N ASP A 112 2.36 -7.41 17.61
CA ASP A 112 1.61 -8.63 17.30
C ASP A 112 1.67 -8.98 15.79
N GLY A 113 2.11 -8.03 14.94
CA GLY A 113 2.29 -8.21 13.48
C GLY A 113 3.11 -7.09 12.85
N ILE A 114 3.53 -7.29 11.60
CA ILE A 114 4.42 -6.38 10.88
C ILE A 114 3.83 -6.00 9.52
N ILE A 115 3.81 -4.70 9.22
CA ILE A 115 3.68 -4.17 7.86
C ILE A 115 5.06 -3.67 7.43
N ALA A 116 5.60 -4.22 6.33
CA ALA A 116 6.86 -3.79 5.74
C ALA A 116 6.56 -3.00 4.46
N LEU A 117 6.80 -1.68 4.47
CA LEU A 117 6.44 -0.76 3.40
C LEU A 117 7.68 -0.31 2.63
N GLY A 118 7.74 -0.62 1.35
CA GLY A 118 8.79 -0.19 0.44
C GLY A 118 9.56 -1.34 -0.20
N LYS A 119 10.84 -1.15 -0.48
CA LYS A 119 11.71 -2.07 -1.24
C LYS A 119 12.83 -2.62 -0.35
N PHE A 120 13.06 -3.92 -0.41
CA PHE A 120 14.00 -4.59 0.51
C PHE A 120 15.02 -5.42 -0.27
N SER A 121 16.30 -5.33 0.11
CA SER A 121 17.36 -6.21 -0.38
C SER A 121 17.19 -7.62 0.17
N LYS A 122 17.90 -8.60 -0.43
CA LYS A 122 17.93 -9.98 0.09
C LYS A 122 18.40 -10.04 1.54
N ARG A 123 19.37 -9.18 1.90
CA ARG A 123 19.90 -9.11 3.27
C ARG A 123 18.85 -8.56 4.24
N GLU A 124 18.15 -7.49 3.86
CA GLU A 124 17.07 -6.88 4.63
C GLU A 124 15.89 -7.86 4.79
N MET A 125 15.51 -8.56 3.72
CA MET A 125 14.52 -9.63 3.78
C MET A 125 14.91 -10.74 4.75
N ALA A 126 16.18 -11.18 4.75
CA ALA A 126 16.64 -12.20 5.67
C ALA A 126 16.55 -11.77 7.14
N ILE A 127 16.65 -10.47 7.44
CA ILE A 127 16.43 -9.93 8.78
C ILE A 127 14.95 -10.00 9.15
N ILE A 128 14.07 -9.50 8.28
CA ILE A 128 12.62 -9.45 8.55
C ILE A 128 12.04 -10.87 8.66
N GLN A 129 12.50 -11.83 7.86
CA GLN A 129 12.04 -13.22 7.90
C GLN A 129 12.34 -13.97 9.21
N ARG A 130 13.40 -13.58 9.94
CA ARG A 130 13.73 -14.20 11.24
C ARG A 130 12.70 -13.92 12.34
N ILE A 131 11.84 -12.93 12.13
CA ILE A 131 10.82 -12.57 13.10
C ILE A 131 9.64 -13.51 12.96
N ALA A 132 9.29 -14.20 14.02
CA ALA A 132 8.19 -15.18 14.03
C ALA A 132 6.81 -14.51 14.25
N LEU A 133 6.52 -13.41 13.56
CA LEU A 133 5.24 -12.72 13.57
C LEU A 133 4.58 -12.76 12.20
N PRO A 134 3.24 -12.66 12.11
CA PRO A 134 2.54 -12.38 10.86
C PRO A 134 3.10 -11.13 10.18
N LYS A 135 3.37 -11.21 8.89
CA LYS A 135 3.96 -10.13 8.10
C LYS A 135 3.19 -9.91 6.82
N LEU A 136 3.12 -8.65 6.41
CA LEU A 136 2.57 -8.23 5.14
C LEU A 136 3.49 -7.18 4.50
N PHE A 137 3.93 -7.44 3.29
CA PHE A 137 4.73 -6.50 2.52
C PHE A 137 3.84 -5.63 1.65
N VAL A 138 4.12 -4.34 1.60
CA VAL A 138 3.38 -3.36 0.80
C VAL A 138 4.34 -2.72 -0.19
N ASP A 139 3.95 -2.70 -1.46
CA ASP A 139 4.75 -2.22 -2.59
C ASP A 139 6.05 -3.03 -2.82
N PHE A 140 6.06 -4.29 -2.37
CA PHE A 140 7.15 -5.24 -2.59
C PHE A 140 6.60 -6.63 -2.87
N ASP A 141 6.99 -7.23 -4.01
CA ASP A 141 6.63 -8.62 -4.32
C ASP A 141 7.47 -9.58 -3.51
N SER A 142 6.90 -10.09 -2.42
CA SER A 142 7.56 -11.00 -1.49
C SER A 142 7.25 -12.49 -1.74
N MET A 143 6.60 -12.83 -2.87
CA MET A 143 6.20 -14.22 -3.17
C MET A 143 7.37 -15.20 -3.25
N SER A 144 8.52 -14.78 -3.77
CA SER A 144 9.74 -15.61 -3.79
C SER A 144 10.29 -15.93 -2.41
N TYR A 145 9.90 -15.15 -1.40
CA TYR A 145 10.23 -15.34 0.01
C TYR A 145 9.14 -16.05 0.79
N GLN A 146 8.04 -16.48 0.13
CA GLN A 146 6.86 -17.10 0.73
C GLN A 146 6.18 -16.22 1.78
N GLU A 147 6.20 -14.89 1.57
CA GLU A 147 5.52 -13.90 2.42
C GLU A 147 4.38 -13.22 1.67
N HIS A 148 3.38 -12.75 2.41
CA HIS A 148 2.22 -12.04 1.85
C HIS A 148 2.58 -10.66 1.35
N SER A 149 1.98 -10.23 0.21
CA SER A 149 2.23 -8.90 -0.36
C SER A 149 0.99 -8.24 -0.95
N LEU A 150 0.98 -6.90 -0.86
CA LEU A 150 0.09 -6.01 -1.60
C LEU A 150 0.94 -5.22 -2.59
N VAL A 151 0.63 -5.32 -3.87
CA VAL A 151 1.39 -4.66 -4.95
C VAL A 151 0.46 -3.99 -5.95
N VAL A 152 1.01 -3.13 -6.79
CA VAL A 152 0.33 -2.49 -7.92
C VAL A 152 0.59 -3.28 -9.19
N ASP A 153 -0.41 -3.41 -10.05
CA ASP A 153 -0.25 -3.87 -11.42
C ASP A 153 0.33 -2.75 -12.29
N PHE A 154 1.64 -2.52 -12.15
CA PHE A 154 2.34 -1.49 -12.92
C PHE A 154 2.28 -1.74 -14.42
N GLU A 155 2.30 -3.00 -14.85
CA GLU A 155 2.22 -3.35 -16.27
C GLU A 155 0.90 -2.90 -16.87
N PHE A 156 -0.21 -3.18 -16.21
CA PHE A 156 -1.52 -2.72 -16.64
C PHE A 156 -1.60 -1.18 -16.70
N GLY A 157 -1.01 -0.48 -15.74
CA GLY A 157 -0.94 0.99 -15.75
C GLY A 157 -0.13 1.53 -16.92
N VAL A 158 1.02 0.94 -17.22
CA VAL A 158 1.87 1.32 -18.35
C VAL A 158 1.14 1.11 -19.67
N ILE A 159 0.48 -0.03 -19.85
CA ILE A 159 -0.31 -0.31 -21.05
C ILE A 159 -1.39 0.77 -21.26
N GLN A 160 -2.15 1.13 -20.22
CA GLN A 160 -3.17 2.18 -20.33
C GLN A 160 -2.56 3.53 -20.78
N ALA A 161 -1.40 3.92 -20.24
CA ALA A 161 -0.76 5.17 -20.59
C ALA A 161 -0.28 5.19 -22.05
N LEU A 162 0.37 4.12 -22.49
CA LEU A 162 0.97 4.03 -23.82
C LEU A 162 -0.09 3.84 -24.92
N ASP A 163 -1.10 3.01 -24.67
CA ASP A 163 -2.24 2.85 -25.58
C ASP A 163 -3.00 4.18 -25.75
N TYR A 164 -3.13 4.96 -24.68
CA TYR A 164 -3.74 6.29 -24.75
C TYR A 164 -2.88 7.25 -25.60
N LEU A 165 -1.55 7.22 -25.49
CA LEU A 165 -0.67 8.02 -26.36
C LEU A 165 -0.82 7.62 -27.83
N VAL A 166 -0.78 6.33 -28.14
CA VAL A 166 -0.94 5.82 -29.51
C VAL A 166 -2.30 6.17 -30.08
N ALA A 167 -3.37 6.01 -29.29
CA ALA A 167 -4.73 6.39 -29.69
C ALA A 167 -4.88 7.90 -29.98
N ASN A 168 -3.99 8.74 -29.44
CA ASN A 168 -3.91 10.18 -29.75
C ASN A 168 -2.87 10.53 -30.83
N GLY A 169 -2.34 9.53 -31.55
CA GLY A 169 -1.45 9.73 -32.70
C GLY A 169 0.04 9.83 -32.34
N HIS A 170 0.45 9.55 -31.10
CA HIS A 170 1.85 9.61 -30.70
C HIS A 170 2.57 8.29 -31.01
N TYR A 171 3.47 8.28 -31.98
CA TYR A 171 4.32 7.15 -32.36
C TYR A 171 5.82 7.37 -32.09
N SER A 172 6.22 8.56 -31.68
CA SER A 172 7.54 8.86 -31.14
C SER A 172 7.37 9.22 -29.66
N ILE A 173 7.77 8.31 -28.79
CA ILE A 173 7.49 8.33 -27.34
C ILE A 173 8.81 8.20 -26.59
N GLY A 174 9.10 9.17 -25.71
CA GLY A 174 10.16 9.03 -24.72
C GLY A 174 9.65 8.39 -23.44
N ILE A 175 10.51 7.63 -22.77
CA ILE A 175 10.28 7.20 -21.38
C ILE A 175 11.34 7.82 -20.47
N LEU A 176 10.89 8.48 -19.40
CA LEU A 176 11.74 8.84 -18.26
C LEU A 176 11.44 7.89 -17.12
N SER A 177 12.31 6.91 -16.92
CA SER A 177 12.21 5.93 -15.84
C SER A 177 13.03 6.36 -14.62
N GLY A 178 12.62 5.88 -13.45
CA GLY A 178 13.37 6.09 -12.23
C GLY A 178 14.36 4.97 -11.94
N GLN A 179 15.39 5.25 -11.17
CA GLN A 179 16.22 4.22 -10.55
C GLN A 179 16.34 4.46 -9.06
N GLU A 180 16.35 3.37 -8.33
CA GLU A 180 16.48 3.35 -6.87
C GLU A 180 17.53 2.32 -6.44
N LYS A 181 17.99 2.45 -5.21
CA LYS A 181 18.84 1.46 -4.56
C LYS A 181 18.23 1.06 -3.23
N THR A 182 18.43 -0.19 -2.83
CA THR A 182 18.09 -0.62 -1.47
C THR A 182 18.87 0.22 -0.43
N LYS A 183 18.33 0.38 0.77
CA LYS A 183 18.93 1.28 1.78
C LYS A 183 20.29 0.83 2.27
N ASP A 184 20.57 -0.46 2.19
CA ASP A 184 21.91 -0.99 2.41
C ASP A 184 22.87 -0.84 1.21
N ASN A 185 22.41 -0.20 0.11
CA ASN A 185 23.13 0.02 -1.15
C ASN A 185 23.63 -1.27 -1.83
N GLN A 186 23.06 -2.43 -1.51
CA GLN A 186 23.50 -3.71 -2.06
C GLN A 186 22.87 -4.03 -3.40
N GLU A 187 21.66 -3.54 -3.67
CA GLU A 187 20.91 -3.86 -4.87
C GLU A 187 20.37 -2.60 -5.56
N ILE A 188 20.48 -2.57 -6.89
CA ILE A 188 19.78 -1.59 -7.72
C ILE A 188 18.39 -2.17 -7.99
N ILE A 189 17.38 -1.38 -7.73
CA ILE A 189 15.98 -1.72 -7.98
C ILE A 189 15.64 -1.24 -9.38
N ALA A 190 15.45 -2.18 -10.30
CA ALA A 190 15.00 -1.87 -11.65
C ALA A 190 13.53 -1.41 -11.63
N ASP A 191 13.23 -0.33 -12.36
CA ASP A 191 11.85 0.11 -12.53
C ASP A 191 11.05 -0.90 -13.37
N SER A 192 10.08 -1.55 -12.76
CA SER A 192 9.22 -2.52 -13.44
C SER A 192 8.37 -1.90 -14.54
N ARG A 193 8.13 -0.56 -14.49
CA ARG A 193 7.42 0.19 -15.52
C ARG A 193 8.24 0.32 -16.79
N LEU A 194 9.58 0.44 -16.70
CA LEU A 194 10.46 0.38 -17.87
C LEU A 194 10.42 -1.00 -18.54
N GLN A 195 10.42 -2.07 -17.74
CA GLN A 195 10.29 -3.42 -18.30
C GLN A 195 8.92 -3.64 -18.97
N ALA A 196 7.85 -3.11 -18.38
CA ALA A 196 6.51 -3.15 -18.95
C ALA A 196 6.45 -2.35 -20.27
N PHE A 197 7.12 -1.19 -20.34
CA PHE A 197 7.25 -0.39 -21.57
C PHE A 197 7.89 -1.19 -22.69
N HIS A 198 9.02 -1.87 -22.43
CA HIS A 198 9.70 -2.69 -23.44
C HIS A 198 8.84 -3.86 -23.93
N ARG A 199 8.11 -4.52 -23.00
CA ARG A 199 7.17 -5.60 -23.39
C ARG A 199 6.05 -5.05 -24.28
N TRP A 200 5.43 -3.96 -23.89
CA TRP A 200 4.40 -3.29 -24.68
C TRP A 200 4.93 -2.89 -26.06
N GLN A 201 6.10 -2.24 -26.14
CA GLN A 201 6.73 -1.82 -27.40
C GLN A 201 6.94 -3.01 -28.36
N SER A 202 7.42 -4.13 -27.81
CA SER A 202 7.68 -5.35 -28.63
C SER A 202 6.41 -5.98 -29.22
N GLN A 203 5.24 -5.62 -28.72
CA GLN A 203 3.95 -6.15 -29.17
C GLN A 203 3.23 -5.22 -30.16
N GLN A 204 3.80 -4.05 -30.44
CA GLN A 204 3.16 -3.09 -31.35
C GLN A 204 3.32 -3.52 -32.81
N GLU A 205 2.25 -3.38 -33.59
CA GLU A 205 2.26 -3.66 -35.03
C GLU A 205 3.03 -2.57 -35.81
N HIS A 206 3.03 -1.35 -35.29
CA HIS A 206 3.75 -0.20 -35.87
C HIS A 206 5.02 0.08 -35.08
N ALA A 207 6.06 0.54 -35.80
CA ALA A 207 7.29 0.97 -35.15
C ALA A 207 7.04 2.18 -34.25
N ILE A 208 7.42 2.06 -32.99
CA ILE A 208 7.43 3.14 -32.02
C ILE A 208 8.87 3.62 -31.91
N ASP A 209 9.11 4.89 -32.26
CA ASP A 209 10.40 5.54 -32.05
C ASP A 209 10.55 5.90 -30.56
N VAL A 210 11.63 5.41 -29.92
CA VAL A 210 11.79 5.47 -28.47
C VAL A 210 13.06 6.22 -28.07
N VAL A 211 12.90 7.09 -27.07
CA VAL A 211 13.99 7.72 -26.31
C VAL A 211 13.89 7.27 -24.87
N GLU A 212 14.97 6.69 -24.32
CA GLU A 212 15.03 6.26 -22.93
C GLU A 212 15.91 7.21 -22.11
N LEU A 213 15.36 7.65 -20.98
CA LEU A 213 16.02 8.51 -20.02
C LEU A 213 15.86 7.90 -18.63
N VAL A 214 16.85 8.10 -17.77
CA VAL A 214 16.85 7.57 -16.39
C VAL A 214 17.19 8.70 -15.42
N ALA A 215 16.40 8.82 -14.35
CA ALA A 215 16.59 9.80 -13.29
C ALA A 215 16.39 9.17 -11.91
N ASP A 216 16.75 9.88 -10.85
CA ASP A 216 16.28 9.56 -9.52
C ASP A 216 14.78 9.92 -9.38
N PHE A 217 14.01 9.21 -8.55
CA PHE A 217 12.56 9.44 -8.36
C PHE A 217 12.27 10.72 -7.57
N THR A 218 12.85 11.84 -7.99
CA THR A 218 12.68 13.16 -7.36
C THR A 218 12.32 14.23 -8.39
N VAL A 219 11.78 15.35 -7.91
CA VAL A 219 11.52 16.52 -8.75
C VAL A 219 12.82 17.02 -9.39
N ASP A 220 13.91 17.12 -8.61
CA ASP A 220 15.21 17.58 -9.14
C ASP A 220 15.80 16.57 -10.13
N GLY A 221 15.69 15.27 -9.88
CA GLY A 221 16.13 14.22 -10.81
C GLY A 221 15.48 14.37 -12.18
N GLY A 222 14.16 14.50 -12.22
CA GLY A 222 13.43 14.75 -13.47
C GLY A 222 13.86 16.05 -14.17
N TYR A 223 14.01 17.14 -13.40
CA TYR A 223 14.44 18.43 -13.94
C TYR A 223 15.82 18.37 -14.55
N GLN A 224 16.83 17.85 -13.86
CA GLN A 224 18.21 17.83 -14.33
C GLN A 224 18.38 16.96 -15.58
N VAL A 225 17.80 15.76 -15.58
CA VAL A 225 17.91 14.84 -16.72
C VAL A 225 17.28 15.45 -17.97
N ILE A 226 16.10 16.04 -17.87
CA ILE A 226 15.43 16.67 -19.02
C ILE A 226 16.20 17.89 -19.48
N LYS A 227 16.67 18.74 -18.58
CA LYS A 227 17.47 19.93 -18.91
C LYS A 227 18.75 19.56 -19.69
N GLU A 228 19.46 18.51 -19.30
CA GLU A 228 20.64 18.05 -20.02
C GLU A 228 20.27 17.39 -21.36
N TRP A 229 19.21 16.59 -21.38
CA TRP A 229 18.73 15.96 -22.61
C TRP A 229 18.31 17.01 -23.69
N LEU A 230 17.67 18.08 -23.27
CA LEU A 230 17.24 19.14 -24.20
C LEU A 230 18.42 19.86 -24.92
N LYS A 231 19.63 19.86 -24.34
CA LYS A 231 20.83 20.40 -24.98
C LYS A 231 21.35 19.52 -26.12
N GLN A 232 20.94 18.26 -26.17
CA GLN A 232 21.39 17.34 -27.22
C GLN A 232 20.71 17.67 -28.55
N THR A 233 21.45 17.56 -29.64
CA THR A 233 20.92 17.71 -31.00
C THR A 233 20.13 16.49 -31.40
N GLY A 234 19.05 16.69 -32.17
CA GLY A 234 18.19 15.62 -32.67
C GLY A 234 16.69 15.93 -32.47
N SER A 235 15.87 15.18 -33.17
CA SER A 235 14.40 15.26 -33.01
C SER A 235 14.00 14.84 -31.61
N LYS A 236 13.05 15.56 -31.04
CA LYS A 236 12.45 15.18 -29.73
C LYS A 236 11.17 14.40 -29.99
N PRO A 237 10.82 13.43 -29.11
CA PRO A 237 9.57 12.68 -29.23
C PRO A 237 8.37 13.61 -29.07
N SER A 238 7.23 13.20 -29.62
CA SER A 238 5.98 13.95 -29.50
C SER A 238 5.32 13.81 -28.12
N ALA A 239 5.71 12.80 -27.35
CA ALA A 239 5.23 12.56 -25.99
C ALA A 239 6.31 11.97 -25.10
N LEU A 240 6.22 12.24 -23.79
CA LEU A 240 6.98 11.58 -22.73
C LEU A 240 6.03 10.83 -21.78
N PHE A 241 6.32 9.56 -21.55
CA PHE A 241 5.80 8.80 -20.45
C PHE A 241 6.81 8.84 -19.30
N ILE A 242 6.39 9.32 -18.13
CA ILE A 242 7.25 9.54 -16.96
C ILE A 242 6.76 8.66 -15.82
N THR A 243 7.64 7.80 -15.31
CA THR A 243 7.23 6.76 -14.37
C THR A 243 6.98 7.25 -12.93
N SER A 244 7.06 8.57 -12.68
CA SER A 244 6.65 9.21 -11.41
C SER A 244 6.17 10.64 -11.64
N ASP A 245 5.11 11.06 -10.96
CA ASP A 245 4.62 12.44 -11.00
C ASP A 245 5.62 13.43 -10.39
N ALA A 246 6.44 13.00 -9.42
CA ALA A 246 7.52 13.84 -8.89
C ALA A 246 8.52 14.21 -10.00
N MET A 247 8.98 13.22 -10.77
CA MET A 247 9.83 13.49 -11.95
C MET A 247 9.11 14.31 -13.02
N ALA A 248 7.77 14.09 -13.19
CA ALA A 248 6.99 14.86 -14.17
C ALA A 248 6.91 16.34 -13.80
N ILE A 249 6.82 16.70 -12.52
CA ILE A 249 6.90 18.10 -12.06
C ILE A 249 8.22 18.74 -12.49
N GLY A 250 9.35 18.06 -12.24
CA GLY A 250 10.66 18.53 -12.65
C GLY A 250 10.80 18.65 -14.17
N THR A 251 10.24 17.67 -14.90
CA THR A 251 10.18 17.67 -16.36
C THR A 251 9.42 18.88 -16.89
N LEU A 252 8.22 19.15 -16.39
CA LEU A 252 7.42 20.32 -16.80
C LEU A 252 8.17 21.62 -16.58
N LYS A 253 8.90 21.75 -15.47
CA LYS A 253 9.73 22.93 -15.19
C LYS A 253 10.87 23.07 -16.20
N ALA A 254 11.58 22.00 -16.54
CA ALA A 254 12.67 22.04 -17.52
C ALA A 254 12.18 22.37 -18.93
N LEU A 255 11.00 21.84 -19.33
CA LEU A 255 10.38 22.15 -20.63
C LEU A 255 9.93 23.61 -20.70
N GLU A 256 9.31 24.15 -19.63
CA GLU A 256 8.93 25.56 -19.53
C GLU A 256 10.13 26.48 -19.73
N GLU A 257 11.25 26.22 -19.03
CA GLU A 257 12.48 27.01 -19.17
C GLU A 257 13.08 26.95 -20.59
N ALA A 258 12.85 25.85 -21.30
CA ALA A 258 13.27 25.67 -22.69
C ALA A 258 12.27 26.24 -23.73
N ASN A 259 11.17 26.87 -23.28
CA ASN A 259 10.04 27.32 -24.11
C ASN A 259 9.38 26.22 -24.94
N ILE A 260 9.32 25.00 -24.41
CA ILE A 260 8.61 23.85 -24.97
C ILE A 260 7.25 23.76 -24.26
N SER A 261 6.18 23.99 -25.00
CA SER A 261 4.83 24.03 -24.47
C SER A 261 4.24 22.61 -24.29
N VAL A 262 3.70 22.32 -23.12
CA VAL A 262 2.93 21.12 -22.86
C VAL A 262 1.44 21.50 -22.87
N PRO A 263 0.58 20.81 -23.62
CA PRO A 263 0.85 19.67 -24.49
C PRO A 263 1.20 20.05 -25.96
N MET A 264 1.31 21.33 -26.31
CA MET A 264 1.34 21.77 -27.71
C MET A 264 2.58 21.32 -28.48
N ASP A 265 3.76 21.31 -27.86
CA ASP A 265 5.00 20.83 -28.49
C ASP A 265 5.31 19.39 -28.05
N MET A 266 4.96 19.02 -26.83
CA MET A 266 5.21 17.70 -26.26
C MET A 266 4.09 17.31 -25.27
N SER A 267 3.50 16.13 -25.45
CA SER A 267 2.54 15.56 -24.50
C SER A 267 3.26 14.87 -23.34
N ILE A 268 2.66 14.92 -22.15
CA ILE A 268 3.22 14.30 -20.92
C ILE A 268 2.17 13.41 -20.26
N ILE A 269 2.57 12.18 -19.90
CA ILE A 269 1.82 11.33 -18.97
C ILE A 269 2.73 10.99 -17.79
N GLY A 270 2.21 11.19 -16.56
CA GLY A 270 2.85 10.81 -15.32
C GLY A 270 2.39 9.46 -14.77
N PHE A 271 2.81 9.17 -13.54
CA PHE A 271 2.42 7.96 -12.81
C PHE A 271 2.35 8.25 -11.31
N ASN A 272 1.35 7.75 -10.62
CA ASN A 272 0.97 7.76 -9.21
C ASN A 272 -0.29 8.59 -8.91
N ASP A 273 -0.59 9.64 -9.64
CA ASP A 273 -1.64 10.64 -9.37
C ASP A 273 -1.49 11.26 -7.97
N ILE A 274 -0.28 11.76 -7.68
CA ILE A 274 -0.04 12.47 -6.41
C ILE A 274 -0.96 13.69 -6.30
N SER A 275 -1.25 14.11 -5.07
CA SER A 275 -2.28 15.11 -4.75
C SER A 275 -2.14 16.45 -5.50
N VAL A 276 -0.92 16.81 -5.91
CA VAL A 276 -0.62 18.05 -6.63
C VAL A 276 -0.76 17.93 -8.15
N ALA A 277 -0.80 16.73 -8.73
CA ALA A 277 -0.81 16.49 -10.19
C ALA A 277 -1.94 17.24 -10.91
N LYS A 278 -3.12 17.32 -10.30
CA LYS A 278 -4.29 18.01 -10.84
C LYS A 278 -4.23 19.55 -10.76
N TYR A 279 -3.28 20.10 -10.02
CA TYR A 279 -3.10 21.55 -9.85
C TYR A 279 -1.91 22.10 -10.65
N LEU A 280 -1.21 21.25 -11.38
CA LEU A 280 -0.16 21.67 -12.30
C LEU A 280 -0.76 22.45 -13.49
N SER A 281 0.06 23.16 -14.21
CA SER A 281 -0.34 23.88 -15.43
C SER A 281 0.60 23.48 -16.58
N PRO A 282 0.09 22.67 -17.53
CA PRO A 282 -1.24 22.05 -17.57
C PRO A 282 -1.45 20.99 -16.50
N ALA A 283 -2.73 20.72 -16.15
CA ALA A 283 -3.07 19.63 -15.23
C ALA A 283 -2.59 18.29 -15.80
N LEU A 284 -1.86 17.51 -14.98
CA LEU A 284 -1.13 16.32 -15.44
C LEU A 284 -2.07 15.12 -15.66
N THR A 285 -2.10 14.60 -16.89
CA THR A 285 -2.61 13.25 -17.19
C THR A 285 -1.65 12.24 -16.58
N THR A 286 -2.16 11.30 -15.79
CA THR A 286 -1.31 10.38 -15.01
C THR A 286 -2.03 9.07 -14.73
N ILE A 287 -1.31 8.06 -14.31
CA ILE A 287 -1.85 6.79 -13.84
C ILE A 287 -2.06 6.87 -12.33
N GLN A 288 -3.31 6.82 -11.90
CA GLN A 288 -3.67 6.82 -10.47
C GLN A 288 -3.42 5.45 -9.85
N VAL A 289 -2.57 5.42 -8.84
CA VAL A 289 -2.39 4.29 -7.93
C VAL A 289 -3.25 4.51 -6.69
N PRO A 290 -4.04 3.53 -6.23
CA PRO A 290 -4.90 3.68 -5.06
C PRO A 290 -4.12 3.59 -3.73
N THR A 291 -3.12 4.45 -3.55
CA THR A 291 -2.12 4.40 -2.47
C THR A 291 -2.73 4.41 -1.06
N GLU A 292 -3.65 5.34 -0.78
CA GLU A 292 -4.30 5.40 0.53
C GLU A 292 -5.08 4.11 0.82
N TRP A 293 -5.81 3.60 -0.18
CA TRP A 293 -6.58 2.38 -0.03
C TRP A 293 -5.68 1.15 0.16
N MET A 294 -4.52 1.09 -0.53
CA MET A 294 -3.50 0.06 -0.28
C MET A 294 -3.04 0.07 1.16
N GLY A 295 -2.80 1.26 1.72
CA GLY A 295 -2.45 1.41 3.12
C GLY A 295 -3.56 0.91 4.06
N GLU A 296 -4.81 1.27 3.80
CA GLU A 296 -5.95 0.78 4.60
C GLU A 296 -6.10 -0.74 4.53
N GLN A 297 -6.04 -1.31 3.34
CA GLN A 297 -6.16 -2.76 3.12
C GLN A 297 -5.02 -3.53 3.79
N SER A 298 -3.82 -2.97 3.87
CA SER A 298 -2.71 -3.63 4.54
C SER A 298 -2.97 -3.88 6.02
N VAL A 299 -3.62 -2.96 6.71
CA VAL A 299 -4.01 -3.12 8.13
C VAL A 299 -5.07 -4.21 8.27
N GLU A 300 -6.11 -4.20 7.43
CA GLU A 300 -7.17 -5.21 7.47
C GLU A 300 -6.64 -6.61 7.18
N GLU A 301 -5.81 -6.75 6.14
CA GLU A 301 -5.22 -8.03 5.78
C GLU A 301 -4.27 -8.56 6.85
N LEU A 302 -3.42 -7.70 7.43
CA LEU A 302 -2.54 -8.13 8.52
C LEU A 302 -3.34 -8.58 9.74
N LEU A 303 -4.38 -7.85 10.15
CA LEU A 303 -5.25 -8.26 11.27
C LEU A 303 -5.93 -9.61 10.99
N ALA A 304 -6.34 -9.86 9.75
CA ALA A 304 -6.89 -11.16 9.36
C ALA A 304 -5.83 -12.27 9.47
N LEU A 305 -4.59 -12.02 9.02
CA LEU A 305 -3.47 -12.96 9.16
C LEU A 305 -3.15 -13.30 10.62
N MET A 306 -3.21 -12.31 11.52
CA MET A 306 -2.96 -12.51 12.96
C MET A 306 -4.01 -13.40 13.66
N THR A 307 -5.17 -13.59 13.06
CA THR A 307 -6.26 -14.39 13.63
C THR A 307 -6.39 -15.80 13.03
N GLN A 308 -5.68 -16.09 11.95
CA GLN A 308 -5.76 -17.36 11.22
C GLN A 308 -4.66 -18.33 11.68
N GLU A 309 -5.04 -19.59 12.02
CA GLU A 309 -4.08 -20.64 12.39
C GLU A 309 -3.26 -21.17 11.19
N LYS A 310 -3.83 -21.10 9.99
CA LYS A 310 -3.17 -21.51 8.74
C LYS A 310 -3.53 -20.53 7.63
N THR A 311 -2.54 -20.03 6.94
CA THR A 311 -2.69 -19.16 5.79
C THR A 311 -1.97 -19.74 4.57
N ILE A 312 -2.52 -19.47 3.39
CA ILE A 312 -1.81 -19.70 2.12
C ILE A 312 -1.23 -18.36 1.73
N THR A 313 0.07 -18.32 1.47
CA THR A 313 0.75 -17.09 1.01
C THR A 313 0.08 -16.57 -0.25
N LYS A 314 -0.27 -15.31 -0.27
CA LYS A 314 -0.94 -14.66 -1.40
C LYS A 314 -0.30 -13.31 -1.72
N LYS A 315 -0.38 -12.96 -3.00
CA LYS A 315 -0.10 -11.62 -3.51
C LYS A 315 -1.40 -11.00 -3.99
N THR A 316 -1.77 -9.85 -3.42
CA THR A 316 -2.91 -9.06 -3.87
C THR A 316 -2.41 -7.94 -4.77
N MET A 317 -2.96 -7.82 -5.97
CA MET A 317 -2.60 -6.79 -6.95
C MET A 317 -3.73 -5.78 -7.09
N PHE A 318 -3.39 -4.49 -7.06
CA PHE A 318 -4.32 -3.40 -7.29
C PHE A 318 -4.18 -2.85 -8.70
N ALA A 319 -5.28 -2.79 -9.42
CA ALA A 319 -5.31 -2.21 -10.75
C ALA A 319 -5.29 -0.67 -10.65
N PRO A 320 -4.28 0.00 -11.26
CA PRO A 320 -4.26 1.44 -11.38
C PRO A 320 -5.22 1.92 -12.47
N LYS A 321 -5.46 3.24 -12.56
CA LYS A 321 -6.41 3.84 -13.48
C LYS A 321 -5.82 5.07 -14.16
N LEU A 322 -6.00 5.18 -15.49
CA LEU A 322 -5.63 6.40 -16.22
C LEU A 322 -6.56 7.57 -15.85
N MET A 323 -5.96 8.68 -15.44
CA MET A 323 -6.61 9.95 -15.14
C MET A 323 -6.27 10.96 -16.24
N ILE A 324 -7.19 11.13 -17.18
CA ILE A 324 -7.03 12.04 -18.32
C ILE A 324 -7.26 13.48 -17.86
N ARG A 325 -6.30 14.37 -18.17
CA ARG A 325 -6.35 15.81 -17.90
C ARG A 325 -5.86 16.60 -19.11
N GLU A 326 -5.03 17.63 -18.91
CA GLU A 326 -4.71 18.63 -19.95
C GLU A 326 -3.32 18.42 -20.60
N SER A 327 -2.46 17.56 -20.07
CA SER A 327 -1.07 17.43 -20.49
C SER A 327 -0.84 16.55 -21.72
N VAL A 328 -1.89 16.06 -22.37
CA VAL A 328 -1.82 15.28 -23.62
C VAL A 328 -2.71 15.92 -24.67
N ARG A 329 -2.17 16.10 -25.89
CA ARG A 329 -2.93 16.53 -27.07
C ARG A 329 -3.14 15.38 -28.05
N THR A 330 -4.15 15.50 -28.90
CA THR A 330 -4.33 14.65 -30.07
C THR A 330 -3.54 15.20 -31.25
N LEU A 331 -2.83 14.34 -32.00
CA LEU A 331 -2.06 14.66 -33.21
C LEU A 331 -2.81 14.25 -34.50
N LEU A 332 -4.00 13.65 -34.36
CA LEU A 332 -4.83 13.14 -35.47
C LEU A 332 -5.55 14.26 -36.20
#